data_edcdaea38bab2aa52e2866a4e317208b
#
_entry.id   edcdaea38bab2aa52e2866a4e317208b
#
_cell.length_a   1.000
_cell.length_b   1.000
_cell.length_c   1.000
_cell.angle_alpha   90.00
_cell.angle_beta   90.00
_cell.angle_gamma   90.00
#
_symmetry.space_group_name_H-M   'P 1'
#
loop_
_entity.id
_entity.type
_entity.pdbx_description
1 polymer ?
#
loop_
_entity_poly.entity_id
_entity_poly.type
_entity_poly.pdbx_seq_one_letter_code
_entity_poly.pdbx_strand_id
1 'polypeptide(L)'
;MSETMTTRPSRLTTAFDIPRAPGLTWYVQAQQPVGYEVSLTRGLLSPANPALAKAVGADGRSGTRALVVVDRVVDELYGTALRDYFTAWQADVTWLVMPGDEETKALEQVVEVTRAMTEMGILRRTERVVVVGGGVLMDVVGMAASLYRRGAPYVRVPTTLVGQVDAGVGVKTGVNHGTHKNRLGTYFAPEVTLIDPEFLRTVPARHIANGLAEIIKMALIKDADLFRLLEQTVADISSDTLADCGADMREVVSRAIAGMLDELEPNLWESVLERSVDYGHTFSPSLELRADPPLLHGEAVAVDMAVCVALAAGRQYLSESEAHRALALIAAAGLPLTHPVFTAELLQVGLADAVKHRDGLQRLPLTDGIGSCVFVNDVTAAELARALEYVRAYTDRTDGPGQ
;
A
#
# COMPACT_ATOMS: atom_id res chain seq x y z
N MET A 1 -37.50 28.89 15.02
CA MET A 1 -37.74 27.50 15.41
C MET A 1 -37.07 26.67 14.34
N SER A 2 -35.86 26.24 14.61
CA SER A 2 -35.02 25.41 13.70
C SER A 2 -35.01 23.99 14.28
N GLU A 3 -35.64 23.06 13.57
CA GLU A 3 -35.61 21.64 13.91
C GLU A 3 -34.25 21.08 13.53
N THR A 4 -33.47 20.74 14.54
CA THR A 4 -32.25 19.94 14.39
C THR A 4 -32.64 18.51 14.05
N MET A 5 -32.48 18.13 12.78
CA MET A 5 -32.52 16.72 12.35
C MET A 5 -31.32 15.97 12.97
N THR A 6 -31.58 15.25 14.03
CA THR A 6 -30.68 14.22 14.54
C THR A 6 -30.73 13.02 13.60
N THR A 7 -29.75 12.90 12.72
CA THR A 7 -29.51 11.67 11.96
C THR A 7 -29.08 10.56 12.94
N ARG A 8 -29.92 9.54 13.09
CA ARG A 8 -29.54 8.31 13.80
C ARG A 8 -28.41 7.64 13.00
N PRO A 9 -27.28 7.26 13.64
CA PRO A 9 -26.25 6.49 12.97
C PRO A 9 -26.82 5.14 12.52
N SER A 10 -26.50 4.74 11.30
CA SER A 10 -26.83 3.42 10.75
C SER A 10 -26.31 2.34 11.70
N ARG A 11 -27.16 1.39 12.04
CA ARG A 11 -26.77 0.21 12.83
C ARG A 11 -25.77 -0.59 12.00
N LEU A 12 -24.51 -0.61 12.41
CA LEU A 12 -23.58 -1.64 11.98
C LEU A 12 -24.14 -2.98 12.47
N THR A 13 -24.61 -3.78 11.53
CA THR A 13 -25.00 -5.18 11.79
C THR A 13 -23.72 -5.96 12.05
N THR A 14 -23.37 -6.20 13.30
CA THR A 14 -22.33 -7.17 13.65
C THR A 14 -22.80 -8.56 13.23
N ALA A 15 -21.98 -9.28 12.48
CA ALA A 15 -22.29 -10.57 11.87
C ALA A 15 -22.43 -11.75 12.85
N PHE A 16 -22.70 -11.49 14.14
CA PHE A 16 -22.89 -12.54 15.13
C PHE A 16 -24.19 -12.31 15.89
N ASP A 17 -25.25 -12.95 15.44
CA ASP A 17 -26.45 -13.16 16.24
C ASP A 17 -26.14 -14.28 17.23
N ILE A 18 -25.59 -13.95 18.38
CA ILE A 18 -25.38 -14.91 19.47
C ILE A 18 -26.74 -15.13 20.14
N PRO A 19 -27.29 -16.38 20.14
CA PRO A 19 -28.53 -16.67 20.84
C PRO A 19 -28.40 -16.31 22.33
N ARG A 20 -29.29 -15.46 22.85
CA ARG A 20 -29.30 -15.06 24.25
C ARG A 20 -29.74 -16.25 25.09
N ALA A 21 -28.83 -16.81 25.87
CA ALA A 21 -29.18 -17.78 26.88
C ALA A 21 -30.03 -17.13 28.01
N PRO A 22 -30.95 -17.86 28.62
CA PRO A 22 -31.65 -17.34 29.80
C PRO A 22 -30.65 -17.19 30.95
N GLY A 23 -30.37 -15.94 31.34
CA GLY A 23 -29.40 -15.59 32.37
C GLY A 23 -29.14 -14.07 32.42
N LEU A 24 -28.34 -13.62 33.38
CA LEU A 24 -27.87 -12.23 33.46
C LEU A 24 -26.79 -11.99 32.38
N THR A 25 -27.19 -11.29 31.30
CA THR A 25 -26.26 -10.94 30.18
C THR A 25 -26.19 -9.42 30.08
N TRP A 26 -24.97 -8.90 30.07
CA TRP A 26 -24.69 -7.49 29.83
C TRP A 26 -24.16 -7.34 28.43
N TYR A 27 -24.66 -6.37 27.66
CA TYR A 27 -24.20 -6.01 26.32
C TYR A 27 -23.52 -4.65 26.37
N VAL A 28 -22.27 -4.58 25.87
CA VAL A 28 -21.52 -3.33 25.75
C VAL A 28 -21.29 -3.06 24.29
N GLN A 29 -21.75 -1.91 23.82
CA GLN A 29 -21.48 -1.41 22.47
C GLN A 29 -20.74 -0.07 22.57
N ALA A 30 -19.63 0.04 21.86
CA ALA A 30 -18.86 1.27 21.76
C ALA A 30 -18.42 1.49 20.31
N GLN A 31 -18.25 2.75 19.91
CA GLN A 31 -17.66 3.15 18.64
C GLN A 31 -16.40 3.96 18.93
N GLN A 32 -15.32 3.64 18.21
CA GLN A 32 -14.11 4.43 18.23
C GLN A 32 -13.98 5.12 16.88
N PRO A 33 -14.08 6.46 16.83
CA PRO A 33 -13.83 7.18 15.58
C PRO A 33 -12.36 7.06 15.20
N VAL A 34 -12.09 6.84 13.92
CA VAL A 34 -10.74 6.84 13.35
C VAL A 34 -10.70 7.91 12.28
N GLY A 35 -9.66 8.73 12.33
CA GLY A 35 -9.33 9.70 11.29
C GLY A 35 -7.83 9.93 11.27
N TYR A 36 -7.28 10.09 10.08
CA TYR A 36 -5.87 10.37 9.87
C TYR A 36 -5.72 11.26 8.64
N GLU A 37 -4.58 11.93 8.54
CA GLU A 37 -4.26 12.81 7.43
C GLU A 37 -3.24 12.16 6.50
N VAL A 38 -3.44 12.30 5.18
CA VAL A 38 -2.44 12.01 4.16
C VAL A 38 -2.13 13.32 3.45
N SER A 39 -0.91 13.81 3.57
CA SER A 39 -0.50 15.12 3.11
C SER A 39 0.65 15.03 2.11
N LEU A 40 0.44 15.54 0.90
CA LEU A 40 1.48 15.69 -0.12
C LEU A 40 2.16 17.05 0.06
N THR A 41 3.45 17.05 0.37
CA THR A 41 4.26 18.24 0.62
C THR A 41 5.55 18.21 -0.20
N ARG A 42 6.36 19.26 -0.12
CA ARG A 42 7.69 19.32 -0.74
C ARG A 42 8.70 19.94 0.24
N GLY A 43 9.94 19.45 0.16
CA GLY A 43 11.02 19.94 1.00
C GLY A 43 10.76 19.64 2.48
N LEU A 44 10.25 18.46 2.80
CA LEU A 44 9.87 18.07 4.16
C LEU A 44 11.02 18.24 5.16
N LEU A 45 12.26 18.04 4.72
CA LEU A 45 13.46 18.18 5.53
C LEU A 45 14.04 19.59 5.54
N SER A 46 13.43 20.54 4.83
CA SER A 46 13.79 21.95 4.96
C SER A 46 13.30 22.52 6.29
N PRO A 47 14.13 23.19 7.09
CA PRO A 47 13.68 23.85 8.33
C PRO A 47 12.58 24.90 8.11
N ALA A 48 12.40 25.38 6.88
CA ALA A 48 11.29 26.27 6.52
C ALA A 48 9.94 25.55 6.35
N ASN A 49 9.95 24.21 6.20
CA ASN A 49 8.74 23.40 6.11
C ASN A 49 8.34 22.90 7.52
N PRO A 50 7.24 23.37 8.11
CA PRO A 50 6.86 23.00 9.47
C PRO A 50 6.11 21.67 9.58
N ALA A 51 5.86 20.96 8.47
CA ALA A 51 4.92 19.82 8.46
C ALA A 51 5.35 18.69 9.43
N LEU A 52 6.60 18.23 9.34
CA LEU A 52 7.11 17.15 10.21
C LEU A 52 7.23 17.63 11.66
N ALA A 53 7.64 18.88 11.90
CA ALA A 53 7.71 19.46 13.24
C ALA A 53 6.34 19.51 13.90
N LYS A 54 5.32 19.99 13.17
CA LYS A 54 3.92 19.98 13.67
C LYS A 54 3.41 18.57 13.94
N ALA A 55 3.73 17.63 13.08
CA ALA A 55 3.32 16.24 13.23
C ALA A 55 3.86 15.60 14.53
N VAL A 56 5.06 16.01 14.99
CA VAL A 56 5.60 15.55 16.27
C VAL A 56 5.24 16.46 17.45
N GLY A 57 4.56 17.57 17.19
CA GLY A 57 4.17 18.55 18.21
C GLY A 57 5.28 19.56 18.56
N ALA A 58 6.30 19.70 17.71
CA ALA A 58 7.36 20.69 17.88
C ALA A 58 6.89 22.08 17.38
N ASP A 59 6.98 23.05 18.23
CA ASP A 59 6.59 24.45 17.96
C ASP A 59 7.79 25.43 17.95
N GLY A 60 9.00 24.90 17.87
CA GLY A 60 10.24 25.65 17.95
C GLY A 60 10.68 26.00 19.39
N ARG A 61 10.04 25.39 20.39
CA ARG A 61 10.44 25.47 21.79
C ARG A 61 11.03 24.14 22.24
N SER A 62 11.93 24.20 23.22
CA SER A 62 12.50 22.99 23.81
C SER A 62 11.43 22.16 24.56
N GLY A 63 11.61 20.84 24.56
CA GLY A 63 10.79 19.92 25.35
C GLY A 63 9.94 18.94 24.56
N THR A 64 9.80 19.10 23.23
CA THR A 64 9.17 18.07 22.39
C THR A 64 10.14 16.90 22.23
N ARG A 65 9.66 15.68 22.53
CA ARG A 65 10.39 14.44 22.35
C ARG A 65 9.72 13.56 21.31
N ALA A 66 10.51 12.86 20.51
CA ALA A 66 10.03 11.88 19.54
C ALA A 66 11.00 10.69 19.41
N LEU A 67 10.47 9.52 19.05
CA LEU A 67 11.28 8.40 18.58
C LEU A 67 11.25 8.40 17.05
N VAL A 68 12.41 8.55 16.41
CA VAL A 68 12.53 8.40 14.95
C VAL A 68 13.11 7.03 14.66
N VAL A 69 12.31 6.21 13.97
CA VAL A 69 12.72 4.92 13.42
C VAL A 69 12.96 5.11 11.94
N VAL A 70 14.19 4.93 11.51
CA VAL A 70 14.62 5.23 10.14
C VAL A 70 15.22 3.99 9.48
N ASP A 71 14.90 3.79 8.21
CA ASP A 71 15.53 2.78 7.37
C ASP A 71 17.02 3.06 7.24
N ARG A 72 17.85 2.00 7.27
CA ARG A 72 19.33 2.14 7.21
C ARG A 72 19.77 2.89 5.96
N VAL A 73 19.23 2.56 4.79
CA VAL A 73 19.60 3.23 3.54
C VAL A 73 19.16 4.69 3.56
N VAL A 74 17.98 4.95 4.13
CA VAL A 74 17.46 6.32 4.30
C VAL A 74 18.30 7.11 5.30
N ASP A 75 18.78 6.51 6.38
CA ASP A 75 19.70 7.18 7.33
C ASP A 75 21.04 7.52 6.68
N GLU A 76 21.59 6.63 5.85
CA GLU A 76 22.81 6.91 5.08
C GLU A 76 22.64 8.09 4.11
N LEU A 77 21.48 8.21 3.45
CA LEU A 77 21.21 9.24 2.44
C LEU A 77 20.71 10.55 3.05
N TYR A 78 19.84 10.49 4.04
CA TYR A 78 19.09 11.64 4.55
C TYR A 78 19.25 11.87 6.06
N GLY A 79 19.98 11.00 6.77
CA GLY A 79 20.07 11.03 8.23
C GLY A 79 20.62 12.35 8.77
N THR A 80 21.61 12.95 8.10
CA THR A 80 22.13 14.27 8.47
C THR A 80 21.05 15.35 8.35
N ALA A 81 20.36 15.42 7.20
CA ALA A 81 19.30 16.39 6.98
C ALA A 81 18.14 16.23 7.96
N LEU A 82 17.78 14.98 8.30
CA LEU A 82 16.77 14.69 9.32
C LEU A 82 17.19 15.21 10.71
N ARG A 83 18.44 14.98 11.11
CA ARG A 83 18.97 15.46 12.40
C ARG A 83 19.04 16.97 12.46
N ASP A 84 19.51 17.60 11.39
CA ASP A 84 19.56 19.07 11.27
C ASP A 84 18.17 19.69 11.34
N TYR A 85 17.19 19.06 10.68
CA TYR A 85 15.77 19.47 10.74
C TYR A 85 15.24 19.49 12.17
N PHE A 86 15.37 18.38 12.90
CA PHE A 86 14.87 18.30 14.28
C PHE A 86 15.65 19.22 15.24
N THR A 87 16.95 19.40 15.00
CA THR A 87 17.75 20.38 15.76
C THR A 87 17.25 21.80 15.55
N ALA A 88 16.95 22.20 14.32
CA ALA A 88 16.41 23.52 14.01
C ALA A 88 15.05 23.76 14.69
N TRP A 89 14.24 22.71 14.87
CA TRP A 89 12.95 22.76 15.56
C TRP A 89 13.04 22.49 17.07
N GLN A 90 14.26 22.39 17.63
CA GLN A 90 14.54 22.15 19.06
C GLN A 90 13.83 20.91 19.62
N ALA A 91 13.63 19.89 18.80
CA ALA A 91 13.06 18.61 19.21
C ALA A 91 14.16 17.68 19.71
N ASP A 92 13.93 17.03 20.86
CA ASP A 92 14.79 16.00 21.43
C ASP A 92 14.40 14.64 20.84
N VAL A 93 15.23 14.08 19.98
CA VAL A 93 14.92 12.88 19.21
C VAL A 93 15.80 11.72 19.61
N THR A 94 15.14 10.62 19.98
CA THR A 94 15.78 9.30 20.08
C THR A 94 15.78 8.64 18.71
N TRP A 95 16.93 8.12 18.27
CA TRP A 95 17.10 7.52 16.96
C TRP A 95 17.17 6.00 17.03
N LEU A 96 16.47 5.32 16.15
CA LEU A 96 16.57 3.88 15.93
C LEU A 96 16.73 3.62 14.44
N VAL A 97 17.89 3.14 14.03
CA VAL A 97 18.17 2.75 12.63
C VAL A 97 17.88 1.27 12.48
N MET A 98 17.03 0.91 11.51
CA MET A 98 16.58 -0.47 11.30
C MET A 98 16.71 -0.88 9.83
N PRO A 99 16.84 -2.18 9.52
CA PRO A 99 16.70 -2.66 8.16
C PRO A 99 15.27 -2.55 7.68
N GLY A 100 15.09 -2.23 6.39
CA GLY A 100 13.79 -2.14 5.72
C GLY A 100 13.55 -3.21 4.67
N ASP A 101 14.31 -4.31 4.72
CA ASP A 101 14.23 -5.40 3.76
C ASP A 101 13.08 -6.36 4.11
N GLU A 102 12.44 -6.94 3.09
CA GLU A 102 11.32 -7.89 3.27
C GLU A 102 11.72 -9.12 4.11
N GLU A 103 12.96 -9.58 3.99
CA GLU A 103 13.50 -10.71 4.76
C GLU A 103 13.56 -10.44 6.26
N THR A 104 13.68 -9.17 6.64
CA THR A 104 13.73 -8.75 8.05
C THR A 104 12.34 -8.43 8.62
N LYS A 105 11.28 -8.47 7.82
CA LYS A 105 9.90 -8.14 8.22
C LYS A 105 9.32 -9.19 9.19
N ALA A 106 9.77 -9.19 10.42
CA ALA A 106 9.46 -10.21 11.44
C ALA A 106 9.06 -9.59 12.80
N LEU A 107 8.51 -10.42 13.68
CA LEU A 107 8.04 -9.98 15.00
C LEU A 107 9.20 -9.44 15.89
N GLU A 108 10.41 -9.93 15.68
CA GLU A 108 11.63 -9.49 16.37
C GLU A 108 11.87 -8.00 16.16
N GLN A 109 11.62 -7.49 14.94
CA GLN A 109 11.74 -6.07 14.61
C GLN A 109 10.68 -5.23 15.36
N VAL A 110 9.47 -5.75 15.48
CA VAL A 110 8.40 -5.11 16.29
C VAL A 110 8.82 -5.00 17.75
N VAL A 111 9.39 -6.07 18.29
CA VAL A 111 9.91 -6.08 19.68
C VAL A 111 11.04 -5.08 19.87
N GLU A 112 11.92 -4.93 18.89
CA GLU A 112 13.02 -3.95 18.94
C GLU A 112 12.49 -2.51 19.01
N VAL A 113 11.51 -2.15 18.17
CA VAL A 113 10.85 -0.83 18.24
C VAL A 113 10.19 -0.61 19.60
N THR A 114 9.45 -1.61 20.12
CA THR A 114 8.78 -1.48 21.43
C THR A 114 9.77 -1.38 22.59
N ARG A 115 10.98 -1.98 22.45
CA ARG A 115 12.07 -1.80 23.42
C ARG A 115 12.57 -0.36 23.40
N ALA A 116 12.85 0.21 22.23
CA ALA A 116 13.28 1.61 22.11
C ALA A 116 12.22 2.57 22.68
N MET A 117 10.93 2.33 22.41
CA MET A 117 9.83 3.10 23.03
C MET A 117 9.83 3.01 24.55
N THR A 118 10.17 1.85 25.09
CA THR A 118 10.24 1.62 26.55
C THR A 118 11.44 2.29 27.18
N GLU A 119 12.61 2.18 26.57
CA GLU A 119 13.87 2.79 27.05
C GLU A 119 13.81 4.31 27.01
N MET A 120 13.21 4.89 25.96
CA MET A 120 12.91 6.32 25.88
C MET A 120 11.87 6.74 26.95
N GLY A 121 11.04 5.82 27.43
CA GLY A 121 9.93 6.14 28.32
C GLY A 121 8.86 6.99 27.63
N ILE A 122 8.50 6.65 26.40
CA ILE A 122 7.60 7.44 25.54
C ILE A 122 6.22 7.67 26.22
N LEU A 123 5.76 8.91 26.20
CA LEU A 123 4.45 9.30 26.72
C LEU A 123 3.37 8.95 25.68
N ARG A 124 2.62 7.90 25.95
CA ARG A 124 1.67 7.26 25.07
C ARG A 124 0.71 8.18 24.30
N ARG A 125 0.38 9.35 24.78
CA ARG A 125 -0.65 10.22 24.20
C ARG A 125 -0.10 11.50 23.57
N THR A 126 1.08 11.89 23.95
CA THR A 126 1.63 13.22 23.59
C THR A 126 2.94 13.15 22.84
N GLU A 127 3.65 12.03 22.87
CA GLU A 127 4.87 11.83 22.13
C GLU A 127 4.64 10.85 20.97
N ARG A 128 5.30 11.06 19.84
CA ARG A 128 5.07 10.31 18.60
C ARG A 128 6.27 9.45 18.26
N VAL A 129 5.96 8.33 17.62
CA VAL A 129 6.92 7.54 16.86
C VAL A 129 6.85 8.02 15.41
N VAL A 130 7.98 8.42 14.84
CA VAL A 130 8.09 8.78 13.42
C VAL A 130 8.77 7.63 12.72
N VAL A 131 8.16 7.10 11.67
CA VAL A 131 8.81 6.13 10.79
C VAL A 131 9.17 6.79 9.47
N VAL A 132 10.46 6.66 9.08
CA VAL A 132 10.99 7.20 7.82
C VAL A 132 11.57 6.04 7.02
N GLY A 133 10.89 5.62 5.96
CA GLY A 133 11.30 4.45 5.20
C GLY A 133 10.28 3.94 4.20
N GLY A 134 10.51 2.74 3.68
CA GLY A 134 9.59 2.04 2.79
C GLY A 134 8.46 1.31 3.52
N GLY A 135 7.60 0.63 2.74
CA GLY A 135 6.43 -0.10 3.23
C GLY A 135 6.73 -1.10 4.34
N VAL A 136 7.84 -1.85 4.22
CA VAL A 136 8.25 -2.84 5.21
C VAL A 136 8.43 -2.21 6.60
N LEU A 137 9.22 -1.13 6.66
CA LEU A 137 9.48 -0.46 7.94
C LEU A 137 8.21 0.20 8.50
N MET A 138 7.35 0.77 7.64
CA MET A 138 6.08 1.36 8.05
C MET A 138 5.15 0.31 8.67
N ASP A 139 5.10 -0.89 8.12
CA ASP A 139 4.30 -2.00 8.65
C ASP A 139 4.80 -2.46 10.02
N VAL A 140 6.12 -2.62 10.18
CA VAL A 140 6.75 -3.02 11.44
C VAL A 140 6.51 -1.97 12.53
N VAL A 141 6.77 -0.70 12.24
CA VAL A 141 6.62 0.39 13.22
C VAL A 141 5.16 0.64 13.54
N GLY A 142 4.27 0.59 12.55
CA GLY A 142 2.83 0.71 12.77
C GLY A 142 2.29 -0.40 13.66
N MET A 143 2.75 -1.65 13.47
CA MET A 143 2.40 -2.77 14.36
C MET A 143 2.96 -2.56 15.78
N ALA A 144 4.20 -2.13 15.91
CA ALA A 144 4.80 -1.81 17.21
C ALA A 144 4.00 -0.72 17.93
N ALA A 145 3.65 0.35 17.23
CA ALA A 145 2.82 1.45 17.75
C ALA A 145 1.43 0.96 18.18
N SER A 146 0.80 0.06 17.40
CA SER A 146 -0.51 -0.51 17.75
C SER A 146 -0.49 -1.35 19.01
N LEU A 147 0.58 -2.11 19.23
CA LEU A 147 0.74 -3.03 20.35
C LEU A 147 1.20 -2.31 21.64
N TYR A 148 2.07 -1.29 21.51
CA TYR A 148 2.66 -0.61 22.64
C TYR A 148 1.59 0.09 23.47
N ARG A 149 1.42 -0.38 24.71
CA ARG A 149 0.39 0.11 25.65
C ARG A 149 -1.02 0.23 25.04
N ARG A 150 -1.38 -0.62 24.07
CA ARG A 150 -2.65 -0.65 23.35
C ARG A 150 -2.88 0.56 22.44
N GLY A 151 -1.83 1.04 21.83
CA GLY A 151 -1.82 2.14 20.87
C GLY A 151 -1.00 3.33 21.33
N ALA A 152 0.00 3.72 20.52
CA ALA A 152 0.76 4.95 20.64
C ALA A 152 0.66 5.72 19.32
N PRO A 153 0.54 7.05 19.32
CA PRO A 153 0.45 7.83 18.08
C PRO A 153 1.74 7.73 17.30
N TYR A 154 1.61 7.67 15.97
CA TYR A 154 2.76 7.63 15.09
C TYR A 154 2.54 8.39 13.79
N VAL A 155 3.63 8.77 13.15
CA VAL A 155 3.71 9.54 11.91
C VAL A 155 4.47 8.72 10.89
N ARG A 156 3.97 8.68 9.65
CA ARG A 156 4.64 8.02 8.52
C ARG A 156 5.28 9.05 7.60
N VAL A 157 6.52 8.76 7.18
CA VAL A 157 7.24 9.47 6.12
C VAL A 157 7.71 8.43 5.10
N PRO A 158 6.88 8.10 4.10
CA PRO A 158 7.21 7.10 3.09
C PRO A 158 8.28 7.63 2.13
N THR A 159 9.33 6.83 1.91
CA THR A 159 10.47 7.20 1.06
C THR A 159 10.55 6.41 -0.24
N THR A 160 9.67 5.46 -0.48
CA THR A 160 9.54 4.68 -1.73
C THR A 160 8.22 4.98 -2.42
N LEU A 161 8.13 4.80 -3.73
CA LEU A 161 6.89 5.08 -4.47
C LEU A 161 5.73 4.20 -3.99
N VAL A 162 5.93 2.89 -3.79
CA VAL A 162 4.92 2.01 -3.17
C VAL A 162 4.48 2.54 -1.81
N GLY A 163 5.43 3.00 -0.99
CA GLY A 163 5.13 3.61 0.29
C GLY A 163 4.28 4.87 0.17
N GLN A 164 4.49 5.68 -0.87
CA GLN A 164 3.79 6.94 -1.06
C GLN A 164 2.36 6.77 -1.60
N VAL A 165 2.10 5.76 -2.44
CA VAL A 165 0.81 5.64 -3.14
C VAL A 165 -0.06 4.46 -2.66
N ASP A 166 0.50 3.53 -1.86
CA ASP A 166 -0.20 2.34 -1.38
C ASP A 166 0.04 2.09 0.12
N ALA A 167 1.17 1.49 0.52
CA ALA A 167 1.41 1.04 1.88
C ALA A 167 1.37 2.16 2.93
N GLY A 168 1.75 3.39 2.59
CA GLY A 168 1.68 4.56 3.49
C GLY A 168 0.30 5.22 3.55
N VAL A 169 -0.59 4.91 2.62
CA VAL A 169 -1.93 5.51 2.53
C VAL A 169 -2.93 4.77 3.42
N GLY A 170 -2.83 3.44 3.49
CA GLY A 170 -3.75 2.60 4.28
C GLY A 170 -3.41 2.52 5.76
N VAL A 171 -4.20 1.72 6.47
CA VAL A 171 -4.08 1.53 7.94
C VAL A 171 -3.56 0.13 8.32
N LYS A 172 -3.24 -0.69 7.34
CA LYS A 172 -2.67 -2.02 7.58
C LYS A 172 -1.27 -1.89 8.16
N THR A 173 -0.96 -2.78 9.08
CA THR A 173 0.38 -2.98 9.62
C THR A 173 0.59 -4.46 9.81
N GLY A 174 1.81 -4.95 9.68
CA GLY A 174 2.00 -6.38 9.86
C GLY A 174 3.42 -6.86 9.60
N VAL A 175 3.63 -8.13 9.95
CA VAL A 175 4.89 -8.83 9.75
C VAL A 175 4.66 -10.23 9.23
N ASN A 176 5.71 -10.81 8.67
CA ASN A 176 5.74 -12.17 8.18
C ASN A 176 5.78 -13.16 9.36
N HIS A 177 5.25 -14.35 9.15
CA HIS A 177 5.33 -15.43 10.12
C HIS A 177 5.54 -16.78 9.41
N GLY A 178 6.65 -17.43 9.71
CA GLY A 178 7.08 -18.64 9.01
C GLY A 178 7.27 -18.34 7.51
N THR A 179 6.61 -19.11 6.66
CA THR A 179 6.66 -18.95 5.19
C THR A 179 5.55 -18.07 4.64
N HIS A 180 4.79 -17.38 5.50
CA HIS A 180 3.62 -16.60 5.07
C HIS A 180 3.90 -15.11 5.27
N LYS A 181 3.66 -14.33 4.22
CA LYS A 181 3.73 -12.86 4.26
C LYS A 181 2.54 -12.26 5.02
N ASN A 182 2.79 -11.19 5.77
CA ASN A 182 1.79 -10.36 6.44
C ASN A 182 0.79 -11.14 7.31
N ARG A 183 1.23 -12.25 7.93
CA ARG A 183 0.32 -13.16 8.67
C ARG A 183 -0.07 -12.62 10.04
N LEU A 184 0.77 -11.82 10.64
CA LEU A 184 0.49 -11.15 11.90
C LEU A 184 0.38 -9.65 11.63
N GLY A 185 -0.75 -9.05 12.00
CA GLY A 185 -0.95 -7.62 11.71
C GLY A 185 -2.12 -7.02 12.47
N THR A 186 -2.24 -5.72 12.34
CA THR A 186 -3.32 -4.93 12.92
C THR A 186 -3.80 -3.89 11.91
N TYR A 187 -4.99 -3.36 12.12
CA TYR A 187 -5.45 -2.13 11.49
C TYR A 187 -5.18 -0.99 12.47
N PHE A 188 -4.20 -0.14 12.17
CA PHE A 188 -3.83 0.95 13.04
C PHE A 188 -3.43 2.18 12.23
N ALA A 189 -4.28 3.20 12.24
CA ALA A 189 -4.06 4.43 11.50
C ALA A 189 -2.89 5.25 12.11
N PRO A 190 -2.01 5.83 11.29
CA PRO A 190 -1.11 6.89 11.75
C PRO A 190 -1.93 8.14 12.13
N GLU A 191 -1.36 9.10 12.83
CA GLU A 191 -1.98 10.44 12.93
C GLU A 191 -1.90 11.17 11.60
N VAL A 192 -0.74 11.07 10.94
CA VAL A 192 -0.51 11.66 9.62
C VAL A 192 0.51 10.85 8.83
N THR A 193 0.31 10.77 7.52
CA THR A 193 1.32 10.36 6.54
C THR A 193 1.78 11.61 5.76
N LEU A 194 3.07 11.93 5.86
CA LEU A 194 3.70 13.04 5.17
C LEU A 194 4.44 12.54 3.94
N ILE A 195 3.88 12.77 2.77
CA ILE A 195 4.43 12.33 1.49
C ILE A 195 5.24 13.46 0.89
N ASP A 196 6.54 13.23 0.69
CA ASP A 196 7.42 14.13 -0.05
C ASP A 196 8.04 13.38 -1.24
N PRO A 197 7.68 13.73 -2.46
CA PRO A 197 8.27 13.11 -3.65
C PRO A 197 9.78 13.30 -3.77
N GLU A 198 10.39 14.29 -3.11
CA GLU A 198 11.84 14.50 -3.15
C GLU A 198 12.63 13.28 -2.69
N PHE A 199 12.09 12.45 -1.80
CA PHE A 199 12.72 11.18 -1.41
C PHE A 199 12.88 10.20 -2.57
N LEU A 200 12.06 10.32 -3.61
CA LEU A 200 12.11 9.42 -4.78
C LEU A 200 13.38 9.63 -5.63
N ARG A 201 14.05 10.78 -5.51
CA ARG A 201 15.25 11.12 -6.30
C ARG A 201 16.37 10.08 -6.19
N THR A 202 16.49 9.44 -5.06
CA THR A 202 17.51 8.42 -4.78
C THR A 202 17.02 6.99 -4.94
N VAL A 203 15.75 6.80 -5.32
CA VAL A 203 15.16 5.47 -5.47
C VAL A 203 15.57 4.87 -6.83
N PRO A 204 16.13 3.65 -6.85
CA PRO A 204 16.50 2.98 -8.10
C PRO A 204 15.31 2.77 -9.04
N ALA A 205 15.54 2.81 -10.35
CA ALA A 205 14.49 2.70 -11.37
C ALA A 205 13.60 1.45 -11.20
N ARG A 206 14.18 0.29 -10.81
CA ARG A 206 13.43 -0.93 -10.53
C ARG A 206 12.40 -0.73 -9.41
N HIS A 207 12.72 0.04 -8.37
CA HIS A 207 11.81 0.36 -7.27
C HIS A 207 10.78 1.44 -7.66
N ILE A 208 11.09 2.31 -8.63
CA ILE A 208 10.10 3.20 -9.23
C ILE A 208 9.07 2.37 -10.01
N ALA A 209 9.53 1.47 -10.90
CA ALA A 209 8.63 0.55 -11.61
C ALA A 209 7.76 -0.26 -10.64
N ASN A 210 8.34 -0.76 -9.56
CA ASN A 210 7.61 -1.45 -8.49
C ASN A 210 6.43 -0.63 -7.93
N GLY A 211 6.60 0.67 -7.72
CA GLY A 211 5.52 1.57 -7.29
C GLY A 211 4.53 1.92 -8.40
N LEU A 212 4.99 1.99 -9.65
CA LEU A 212 4.12 2.23 -10.80
C LEU A 212 3.08 1.11 -10.99
N ALA A 213 3.38 -0.12 -10.59
CA ALA A 213 2.42 -1.21 -10.62
C ALA A 213 1.15 -0.86 -9.83
N GLU A 214 1.28 -0.26 -8.65
CA GLU A 214 0.15 0.14 -7.81
C GLU A 214 -0.62 1.32 -8.41
N ILE A 215 0.07 2.26 -9.04
CA ILE A 215 -0.57 3.37 -9.75
C ILE A 215 -1.36 2.86 -10.96
N ILE A 216 -0.77 1.95 -11.76
CA ILE A 216 -1.43 1.30 -12.90
C ILE A 216 -2.63 0.47 -12.42
N LYS A 217 -2.52 -0.22 -11.30
CA LYS A 217 -3.65 -0.90 -10.67
C LYS A 217 -4.83 0.06 -10.49
N MET A 218 -4.62 1.19 -9.83
CA MET A 218 -5.68 2.18 -9.60
C MET A 218 -6.24 2.75 -10.91
N ALA A 219 -5.39 2.96 -11.90
CA ALA A 219 -5.81 3.41 -13.23
C ALA A 219 -6.74 2.40 -13.93
N LEU A 220 -6.44 1.10 -13.82
CA LEU A 220 -7.24 0.04 -14.44
C LEU A 220 -8.60 -0.16 -13.76
N ILE A 221 -8.66 -0.08 -12.44
CA ILE A 221 -9.87 -0.47 -11.68
C ILE A 221 -10.74 0.71 -11.25
N LYS A 222 -10.24 1.96 -11.29
CA LYS A 222 -10.90 3.09 -10.65
C LYS A 222 -10.89 4.37 -11.48
N ASP A 223 -9.82 4.66 -12.21
CA ASP A 223 -9.61 5.98 -12.81
C ASP A 223 -9.09 5.92 -14.25
N ALA A 224 -10.01 5.98 -15.21
CA ALA A 224 -9.68 6.00 -16.64
C ALA A 224 -8.91 7.27 -17.08
N ASP A 225 -9.02 8.38 -16.36
CA ASP A 225 -8.27 9.59 -16.63
C ASP A 225 -6.81 9.42 -16.21
N LEU A 226 -6.58 8.77 -15.07
CA LEU A 226 -5.23 8.37 -14.64
C LEU A 226 -4.61 7.41 -15.67
N PHE A 227 -5.38 6.46 -16.19
CA PHE A 227 -4.88 5.56 -17.23
C PHE A 227 -4.42 6.33 -18.47
N ARG A 228 -5.24 7.27 -18.97
CA ARG A 228 -4.87 8.11 -20.14
C ARG A 228 -3.65 9.00 -19.87
N LEU A 229 -3.54 9.54 -18.66
CA LEU A 229 -2.37 10.32 -18.26
C LEU A 229 -1.10 9.46 -18.25
N LEU A 230 -1.17 8.24 -17.72
CA LEU A 230 -0.04 7.31 -17.71
C LEU A 230 0.37 6.90 -19.13
N GLU A 231 -0.56 6.63 -20.06
CA GLU A 231 -0.22 6.35 -21.45
C GLU A 231 0.60 7.48 -22.12
N GLN A 232 0.36 8.71 -21.71
CA GLN A 232 1.05 9.89 -22.26
C GLN A 232 2.40 10.15 -21.59
N THR A 233 2.56 9.74 -20.32
CA THR A 233 3.69 10.20 -19.50
C THR A 233 4.60 9.07 -19.01
N VAL A 234 4.20 7.80 -19.15
CA VAL A 234 4.95 6.66 -18.56
C VAL A 234 6.40 6.59 -19.02
N ALA A 235 6.68 6.95 -20.28
CA ALA A 235 8.02 6.97 -20.83
C ALA A 235 8.94 8.03 -20.18
N ASP A 236 8.35 9.10 -19.62
CA ASP A 236 9.05 10.19 -18.96
C ASP A 236 9.14 10.01 -17.45
N ILE A 237 8.49 8.97 -16.89
CA ILE A 237 8.52 8.71 -15.46
C ILE A 237 9.88 8.17 -15.04
N SER A 238 10.53 8.88 -14.15
CA SER A 238 11.81 8.54 -13.53
C SER A 238 11.84 9.00 -12.07
N SER A 239 12.89 8.61 -11.35
CA SER A 239 13.15 9.11 -10.00
C SER A 239 13.21 10.65 -9.96
N ASP A 240 13.86 11.27 -10.95
CA ASP A 240 14.01 12.72 -11.02
C ASP A 240 12.71 13.43 -11.35
N THR A 241 11.96 12.98 -12.36
CA THR A 241 10.69 13.62 -12.75
C THR A 241 9.63 13.51 -11.67
N LEU A 242 9.58 12.37 -10.96
CA LEU A 242 8.70 12.20 -9.79
C LEU A 242 9.12 13.12 -8.64
N ALA A 243 10.43 13.18 -8.32
CA ALA A 243 10.95 14.03 -7.26
C ALA A 243 10.75 15.53 -7.56
N ASP A 244 10.91 15.93 -8.81
CA ASP A 244 10.63 17.31 -9.24
C ASP A 244 9.14 17.65 -9.13
N CYS A 245 8.26 16.65 -9.15
CA CYS A 245 6.83 16.77 -8.92
C CYS A 245 6.19 17.88 -9.77
N GLY A 246 6.51 17.90 -11.08
CA GLY A 246 5.86 18.75 -12.06
C GLY A 246 4.35 18.48 -12.13
N ALA A 247 3.63 19.24 -12.96
CA ALA A 247 2.16 19.17 -12.99
C ALA A 247 1.64 17.73 -13.23
N ASP A 248 2.18 17.05 -14.23
CA ASP A 248 1.74 15.71 -14.60
C ASP A 248 2.09 14.66 -13.52
N MET A 249 3.31 14.71 -12.98
CA MET A 249 3.73 13.78 -11.93
C MET A 249 2.94 14.00 -10.64
N ARG A 250 2.64 15.24 -10.30
CA ARG A 250 1.77 15.58 -9.18
C ARG A 250 0.37 15.02 -9.37
N GLU A 251 -0.18 15.18 -10.57
CA GLU A 251 -1.51 14.65 -10.91
C GLU A 251 -1.53 13.12 -10.84
N VAL A 252 -0.52 12.42 -11.39
CA VAL A 252 -0.38 10.96 -11.31
C VAL A 252 -0.40 10.49 -9.86
N VAL A 253 0.48 11.05 -9.01
CA VAL A 253 0.58 10.66 -7.60
C VAL A 253 -0.70 11.01 -6.83
N SER A 254 -1.25 12.21 -7.05
CA SER A 254 -2.46 12.65 -6.35
C SER A 254 -3.68 11.80 -6.69
N ARG A 255 -3.86 11.43 -7.98
CA ARG A 255 -4.97 10.55 -8.40
C ARG A 255 -4.84 9.15 -7.84
N ALA A 256 -3.62 8.59 -7.81
CA ALA A 256 -3.38 7.27 -7.22
C ALA A 256 -3.73 7.27 -5.73
N ILE A 257 -3.28 8.27 -4.97
CA ILE A 257 -3.60 8.43 -3.54
C ILE A 257 -5.11 8.63 -3.34
N ALA A 258 -5.74 9.53 -4.09
CA ALA A 258 -7.18 9.79 -3.96
C ALA A 258 -8.01 8.54 -4.28
N GLY A 259 -7.69 7.84 -5.37
CA GLY A 259 -8.36 6.59 -5.72
C GLY A 259 -8.22 5.52 -4.65
N MET A 260 -7.03 5.37 -4.06
CA MET A 260 -6.80 4.45 -2.94
C MET A 260 -7.63 4.84 -1.71
N LEU A 261 -7.66 6.11 -1.33
CA LEU A 261 -8.44 6.59 -0.18
C LEU A 261 -9.94 6.39 -0.39
N ASP A 262 -10.45 6.65 -1.60
CA ASP A 262 -11.85 6.42 -1.95
C ASP A 262 -12.28 4.94 -1.79
N GLU A 263 -11.36 4.01 -2.04
CA GLU A 263 -11.63 2.58 -1.86
C GLU A 263 -11.49 2.14 -0.39
N LEU A 264 -10.56 2.76 0.36
CA LEU A 264 -10.30 2.39 1.75
C LEU A 264 -11.32 2.98 2.73
N GLU A 265 -11.75 4.24 2.55
CA GLU A 265 -12.59 4.94 3.52
C GLU A 265 -13.88 4.20 3.86
N PRO A 266 -14.68 3.68 2.90
CA PRO A 266 -15.91 2.95 3.20
C PRO A 266 -15.68 1.57 3.82
N ASN A 267 -14.46 1.02 3.69
CA ASN A 267 -14.14 -0.35 4.10
C ASN A 267 -12.77 -0.48 4.78
N LEU A 268 -12.45 0.47 5.65
CA LEU A 268 -11.11 0.62 6.24
C LEU A 268 -10.63 -0.62 7.04
N TRP A 269 -11.57 -1.40 7.59
CA TRP A 269 -11.32 -2.65 8.32
C TRP A 269 -11.56 -3.92 7.48
N GLU A 270 -11.74 -3.78 6.17
CA GLU A 270 -11.94 -4.91 5.25
C GLU A 270 -13.11 -5.83 5.66
N SER A 271 -14.18 -5.24 6.20
CA SER A 271 -15.40 -5.98 6.55
C SER A 271 -16.13 -6.51 5.31
N VAL A 272 -15.99 -5.84 4.17
CA VAL A 272 -16.45 -6.27 2.85
C VAL A 272 -15.26 -6.88 2.12
N LEU A 273 -15.37 -8.15 1.73
CA LEU A 273 -14.28 -8.90 1.11
C LEU A 273 -14.22 -8.75 -0.43
N GLU A 274 -15.19 -8.06 -1.04
CA GLU A 274 -15.13 -7.60 -2.42
C GLU A 274 -14.39 -6.25 -2.44
N ARG A 275 -13.10 -6.30 -2.75
CA ARG A 275 -12.19 -5.16 -2.70
C ARG A 275 -11.52 -5.00 -4.05
N SER A 276 -11.79 -3.89 -4.71
CA SER A 276 -11.20 -3.57 -6.00
C SER A 276 -9.68 -3.49 -5.93
N VAL A 277 -9.13 -2.97 -4.82
CA VAL A 277 -7.69 -2.85 -4.56
C VAL A 277 -6.94 -4.19 -4.51
N ASP A 278 -7.67 -5.33 -4.42
CA ASP A 278 -7.10 -6.68 -4.55
C ASP A 278 -6.84 -7.10 -6.00
N TYR A 279 -7.10 -6.24 -6.99
CA TYR A 279 -6.70 -6.46 -8.38
C TYR A 279 -5.18 -6.64 -8.48
N GLY A 280 -4.74 -7.66 -9.18
CA GLY A 280 -3.32 -8.02 -9.22
C GLY A 280 -2.76 -8.68 -7.95
N HIS A 281 -3.62 -9.02 -6.96
CA HIS A 281 -3.20 -9.58 -5.67
C HIS A 281 -3.82 -10.95 -5.37
N THR A 282 -4.38 -11.61 -6.38
CA THR A 282 -4.95 -12.95 -6.22
C THR A 282 -3.89 -14.04 -6.42
N PHE A 283 -3.02 -13.87 -7.39
CA PHE A 283 -2.00 -14.84 -7.77
C PHE A 283 -0.59 -14.38 -7.39
N SER A 284 -0.34 -13.08 -7.33
CA SER A 284 0.97 -12.48 -7.03
C SER A 284 1.59 -12.95 -5.72
N PRO A 285 0.85 -13.20 -4.60
CA PRO A 285 1.47 -13.70 -3.37
C PRO A 285 2.12 -15.07 -3.55
N SER A 286 1.54 -15.94 -4.38
CA SER A 286 2.10 -17.25 -4.69
C SER A 286 3.34 -17.15 -5.59
N LEU A 287 3.41 -16.15 -6.45
CA LEU A 287 4.55 -15.87 -7.30
C LEU A 287 5.72 -15.30 -6.51
N GLU A 288 5.47 -14.29 -5.66
CA GLU A 288 6.48 -13.68 -4.79
C GLU A 288 7.22 -14.71 -3.91
N LEU A 289 6.49 -15.73 -3.42
CA LEU A 289 7.05 -16.77 -2.57
C LEU A 289 7.93 -17.77 -3.33
N ARG A 290 7.81 -17.89 -4.65
CA ARG A 290 8.44 -18.95 -5.46
C ARG A 290 9.39 -18.45 -6.53
N ALA A 291 9.42 -17.15 -6.76
CA ALA A 291 10.32 -16.58 -7.75
C ALA A 291 11.79 -16.64 -7.29
N ASP A 292 12.64 -17.14 -8.19
CA ASP A 292 14.08 -17.15 -8.00
C ASP A 292 14.74 -16.70 -9.33
N PRO A 293 15.42 -15.58 -9.37
CA PRO A 293 15.65 -14.62 -8.26
C PRO A 293 14.35 -13.96 -7.75
N PRO A 294 14.34 -13.42 -6.50
CA PRO A 294 13.15 -12.81 -5.90
C PRO A 294 12.62 -11.64 -6.73
N LEU A 295 11.30 -11.61 -6.91
CA LEU A 295 10.60 -10.48 -7.50
C LEU A 295 10.27 -9.43 -6.42
N LEU A 296 10.28 -8.17 -6.82
CA LEU A 296 9.65 -7.12 -6.04
C LEU A 296 8.12 -7.27 -6.10
N HIS A 297 7.44 -6.75 -5.08
CA HIS A 297 5.98 -6.81 -4.97
C HIS A 297 5.25 -6.36 -6.24
N GLY A 298 5.53 -5.17 -6.74
CA GLY A 298 4.88 -4.64 -7.95
C GLY A 298 5.23 -5.40 -9.23
N GLU A 299 6.39 -6.06 -9.30
CA GLU A 299 6.72 -6.95 -10.42
C GLU A 299 5.78 -8.17 -10.42
N ALA A 300 5.53 -8.77 -9.25
CA ALA A 300 4.58 -9.86 -9.12
C ALA A 300 3.13 -9.42 -9.36
N VAL A 301 2.75 -8.25 -8.85
CA VAL A 301 1.44 -7.63 -9.10
C VAL A 301 1.23 -7.36 -10.58
N ALA A 302 2.25 -6.91 -11.30
CA ALA A 302 2.17 -6.67 -12.75
C ALA A 302 1.89 -7.94 -13.55
N VAL A 303 2.56 -9.06 -13.22
CA VAL A 303 2.30 -10.37 -13.85
C VAL A 303 0.87 -10.86 -13.55
N ASP A 304 0.38 -10.66 -12.33
CA ASP A 304 -1.00 -10.98 -11.94
C ASP A 304 -2.00 -10.09 -12.71
N MET A 305 -1.76 -8.78 -12.77
CA MET A 305 -2.58 -7.85 -13.55
C MET A 305 -2.66 -8.24 -15.03
N ALA A 306 -1.55 -8.68 -15.63
CA ALA A 306 -1.54 -9.13 -17.02
C ALA A 306 -2.48 -10.34 -17.23
N VAL A 307 -2.51 -11.29 -16.29
CA VAL A 307 -3.47 -12.41 -16.31
C VAL A 307 -4.90 -11.93 -16.11
N CYS A 308 -5.14 -10.99 -15.21
CA CYS A 308 -6.47 -10.39 -14.99
C CYS A 308 -6.98 -9.65 -16.24
N VAL A 309 -6.12 -8.91 -16.95
CA VAL A 309 -6.43 -8.27 -18.24
C VAL A 309 -6.83 -9.32 -19.27
N ALA A 310 -6.08 -10.42 -19.40
CA ALA A 310 -6.38 -11.50 -20.34
C ALA A 310 -7.70 -12.23 -19.99
N LEU A 311 -7.99 -12.45 -18.71
CA LEU A 311 -9.29 -12.98 -18.25
C LEU A 311 -10.43 -12.05 -18.60
N ALA A 312 -10.27 -10.75 -18.38
CA ALA A 312 -11.27 -9.73 -18.71
C ALA A 312 -11.54 -9.67 -20.22
N ALA A 313 -10.49 -9.71 -21.06
CA ALA A 313 -10.62 -9.78 -22.52
C ALA A 313 -11.36 -11.06 -22.95
N GLY A 314 -10.98 -12.23 -22.40
CA GLY A 314 -11.64 -13.50 -22.69
C GLY A 314 -13.12 -13.55 -22.32
N ARG A 315 -13.53 -12.77 -21.33
CA ARG A 315 -14.94 -12.58 -20.90
C ARG A 315 -15.64 -11.39 -21.55
N GLN A 316 -14.98 -10.69 -22.46
CA GLN A 316 -15.50 -9.50 -23.14
C GLN A 316 -15.81 -8.31 -22.19
N TYR A 317 -15.22 -8.28 -21.02
CA TYR A 317 -15.22 -7.12 -20.13
C TYR A 317 -14.29 -6.03 -20.63
N LEU A 318 -13.20 -6.41 -21.33
CA LEU A 318 -12.34 -5.51 -22.09
C LEU A 318 -12.45 -5.83 -23.58
N SER A 319 -12.45 -4.82 -24.41
CA SER A 319 -12.18 -4.98 -25.83
C SER A 319 -10.70 -5.39 -26.06
N GLU A 320 -10.41 -6.02 -27.19
CA GLU A 320 -9.02 -6.38 -27.58
C GLU A 320 -8.10 -5.16 -27.58
N SER A 321 -8.60 -4.01 -28.01
CA SER A 321 -7.84 -2.75 -27.99
C SER A 321 -7.52 -2.28 -26.57
N GLU A 322 -8.47 -2.36 -25.64
CA GLU A 322 -8.23 -1.98 -24.23
C GLU A 322 -7.26 -2.94 -23.54
N ALA A 323 -7.40 -4.24 -23.79
CA ALA A 323 -6.48 -5.24 -23.26
C ALA A 323 -5.03 -5.01 -23.75
N HIS A 324 -4.85 -4.73 -25.05
CA HIS A 324 -3.54 -4.40 -25.61
C HIS A 324 -2.96 -3.11 -25.01
N ARG A 325 -3.78 -2.06 -24.81
CA ARG A 325 -3.35 -0.82 -24.17
C ARG A 325 -2.90 -1.06 -22.74
N ALA A 326 -3.67 -1.86 -21.97
CA ALA A 326 -3.34 -2.19 -20.60
C ALA A 326 -1.99 -2.94 -20.50
N LEU A 327 -1.79 -3.97 -21.33
CA LEU A 327 -0.53 -4.72 -21.36
C LEU A 327 0.64 -3.84 -21.82
N ALA A 328 0.42 -2.98 -22.83
CA ALA A 328 1.44 -2.05 -23.31
C ALA A 328 1.86 -1.06 -22.22
N LEU A 329 0.91 -0.53 -21.44
CA LEU A 329 1.21 0.39 -20.33
C LEU A 329 2.03 -0.30 -19.23
N ILE A 330 1.69 -1.53 -18.84
CA ILE A 330 2.45 -2.31 -17.87
C ILE A 330 3.88 -2.52 -18.36
N ALA A 331 4.06 -2.94 -19.61
CA ALA A 331 5.38 -3.14 -20.21
C ALA A 331 6.19 -1.83 -20.33
N ALA A 332 5.55 -0.73 -20.74
CA ALA A 332 6.19 0.58 -20.86
C ALA A 332 6.66 1.14 -19.50
N ALA A 333 6.02 0.74 -18.40
CA ALA A 333 6.46 1.05 -17.04
C ALA A 333 7.70 0.24 -16.59
N GLY A 334 8.27 -0.61 -17.45
CA GLY A 334 9.40 -1.48 -17.15
C GLY A 334 9.03 -2.70 -16.27
N LEU A 335 7.76 -3.08 -16.27
CA LEU A 335 7.23 -4.18 -15.48
C LEU A 335 7.10 -5.46 -16.32
N PRO A 336 7.34 -6.65 -15.73
CA PRO A 336 7.18 -7.91 -16.45
C PRO A 336 5.69 -8.24 -16.66
N LEU A 337 5.36 -8.81 -17.83
CA LEU A 337 4.03 -9.35 -18.14
C LEU A 337 3.94 -10.84 -17.83
N THR A 338 5.06 -11.54 -17.83
CA THR A 338 5.15 -13.00 -17.64
C THR A 338 6.29 -13.35 -16.70
N HIS A 339 6.22 -14.53 -16.10
CA HIS A 339 7.32 -15.11 -15.35
C HIS A 339 7.32 -16.64 -15.52
N PRO A 340 8.48 -17.32 -15.64
CA PRO A 340 8.54 -18.78 -15.86
C PRO A 340 7.83 -19.61 -14.80
N VAL A 341 7.87 -19.18 -13.55
CA VAL A 341 7.18 -19.87 -12.41
C VAL A 341 5.67 -19.70 -12.49
N PHE A 342 5.14 -18.74 -13.27
CA PHE A 342 3.71 -18.46 -13.34
C PHE A 342 3.02 -19.42 -14.31
N THR A 343 2.67 -20.59 -13.81
CA THR A 343 2.03 -21.67 -14.55
C THR A 343 0.54 -21.77 -14.25
N ALA A 344 -0.21 -22.51 -15.06
CA ALA A 344 -1.63 -22.72 -14.82
C ALA A 344 -1.90 -23.40 -13.47
N GLU A 345 -1.01 -24.29 -13.04
CA GLU A 345 -1.07 -24.96 -11.75
C GLU A 345 -0.88 -23.97 -10.60
N LEU A 346 0.10 -23.05 -10.73
CA LEU A 346 0.33 -22.02 -9.71
C LEU A 346 -0.86 -21.06 -9.60
N LEU A 347 -1.47 -20.67 -10.71
CA LEU A 347 -2.69 -19.86 -10.72
C LEU A 347 -3.84 -20.55 -10.00
N GLN A 348 -4.03 -21.85 -10.21
CA GLN A 348 -5.05 -22.61 -9.49
C GLN A 348 -4.80 -22.66 -7.98
N VAL A 349 -3.54 -22.83 -7.57
CA VAL A 349 -3.15 -22.77 -6.14
C VAL A 349 -3.44 -21.40 -5.57
N GLY A 350 -3.04 -20.33 -6.25
CA GLY A 350 -3.29 -18.95 -5.81
C GLY A 350 -4.79 -18.65 -5.68
N LEU A 351 -5.61 -19.08 -6.66
CA LEU A 351 -7.05 -18.93 -6.60
C LEU A 351 -7.67 -19.71 -5.44
N ALA A 352 -7.23 -20.94 -5.18
CA ALA A 352 -7.70 -21.74 -4.07
C ALA A 352 -7.34 -21.13 -2.71
N ASP A 353 -6.17 -20.51 -2.59
CA ASP A 353 -5.78 -19.80 -1.38
C ASP A 353 -6.58 -18.49 -1.19
N ALA A 354 -6.82 -17.74 -2.27
CA ALA A 354 -7.68 -16.56 -2.23
C ALA A 354 -9.10 -16.90 -1.76
N VAL A 355 -9.69 -18.00 -2.23
CA VAL A 355 -11.00 -18.50 -1.78
C VAL A 355 -11.06 -18.73 -0.27
N LYS A 356 -9.99 -19.27 0.34
CA LYS A 356 -9.92 -19.46 1.79
C LYS A 356 -9.91 -18.12 2.56
N HIS A 357 -9.24 -17.11 2.01
CA HIS A 357 -9.16 -15.79 2.61
C HIS A 357 -10.41 -14.94 2.36
N ARG A 358 -11.17 -15.25 1.31
CA ARG A 358 -12.37 -14.51 0.88
C ARG A 358 -13.67 -15.23 1.23
N ASP A 359 -13.66 -15.94 2.33
CA ASP A 359 -14.85 -16.59 2.92
C ASP A 359 -15.56 -17.58 1.96
N GLY A 360 -14.77 -18.38 1.28
CA GLY A 360 -15.25 -19.48 0.42
C GLY A 360 -15.66 -19.06 -1.00
N LEU A 361 -15.51 -17.78 -1.39
CA LEU A 361 -15.76 -17.28 -2.74
C LEU A 361 -14.48 -16.78 -3.40
N GLN A 362 -14.42 -16.80 -4.73
CA GLN A 362 -13.25 -16.26 -5.45
C GLN A 362 -13.14 -14.76 -5.29
N ARG A 363 -14.25 -14.02 -5.39
CA ARG A 363 -14.31 -12.56 -5.31
C ARG A 363 -13.15 -11.91 -6.08
N LEU A 364 -12.87 -12.47 -7.28
CA LEU A 364 -11.77 -12.02 -8.10
C LEU A 364 -12.16 -10.70 -8.77
N PRO A 365 -11.45 -9.59 -8.50
CA PRO A 365 -11.67 -8.35 -9.23
C PRO A 365 -11.10 -8.46 -10.64
N LEU A 366 -11.89 -8.10 -11.63
CA LEU A 366 -11.51 -7.98 -13.05
C LEU A 366 -11.88 -6.59 -13.55
N THR A 367 -11.11 -6.07 -14.49
CA THR A 367 -11.41 -4.80 -15.14
C THR A 367 -12.63 -4.96 -16.06
N ASP A 368 -13.62 -4.06 -15.93
CA ASP A 368 -14.83 -3.98 -16.77
C ASP A 368 -14.88 -2.61 -17.46
N GLY A 369 -14.26 -2.52 -18.64
CA GLY A 369 -13.77 -1.24 -19.19
C GLY A 369 -12.62 -0.66 -18.34
N ILE A 370 -11.69 0.07 -18.96
CA ILE A 370 -10.59 0.73 -18.24
C ILE A 370 -11.16 1.76 -17.25
N GLY A 371 -10.72 1.67 -16.00
CA GLY A 371 -11.17 2.55 -14.91
C GLY A 371 -12.40 2.04 -14.16
N SER A 372 -12.81 0.80 -14.38
CA SER A 372 -13.92 0.16 -13.68
C SER A 372 -13.61 -1.29 -13.34
N CYS A 373 -14.28 -1.83 -12.32
CA CYS A 373 -14.02 -3.16 -11.79
C CYS A 373 -15.31 -3.93 -11.51
N VAL A 374 -15.28 -5.25 -11.80
CA VAL A 374 -16.36 -6.22 -11.49
C VAL A 374 -15.77 -7.40 -10.71
N PHE A 375 -16.57 -8.01 -9.84
CA PHE A 375 -16.17 -9.20 -9.08
C PHE A 375 -16.78 -10.46 -9.67
N VAL A 376 -15.94 -11.49 -9.86
CA VAL A 376 -16.37 -12.79 -10.39
C VAL A 376 -16.07 -13.92 -9.43
N ASN A 377 -16.87 -14.99 -9.48
CA ASN A 377 -16.76 -16.14 -8.56
C ASN A 377 -16.69 -17.50 -9.27
N ASP A 378 -16.55 -17.48 -10.59
CA ASP A 378 -16.71 -18.65 -11.45
C ASP A 378 -15.55 -18.86 -12.43
N VAL A 379 -14.36 -18.29 -12.11
CA VAL A 379 -13.15 -18.46 -12.93
C VAL A 379 -12.72 -19.90 -12.88
N THR A 380 -12.52 -20.50 -14.06
CA THR A 380 -12.16 -21.89 -14.26
C THR A 380 -10.68 -22.08 -14.57
N ALA A 381 -10.14 -23.28 -14.33
CA ALA A 381 -8.78 -23.65 -14.69
C ALA A 381 -8.52 -23.48 -16.20
N ALA A 382 -9.52 -23.73 -17.05
CA ALA A 382 -9.40 -23.56 -18.49
C ALA A 382 -9.27 -22.09 -18.90
N GLU A 383 -9.96 -21.19 -18.21
CA GLU A 383 -9.79 -19.74 -18.45
C GLU A 383 -8.42 -19.25 -18.02
N LEU A 384 -7.92 -19.72 -16.86
CA LEU A 384 -6.56 -19.39 -16.40
C LEU A 384 -5.49 -19.84 -17.39
N ALA A 385 -5.61 -21.05 -17.95
CA ALA A 385 -4.68 -21.53 -18.98
C ALA A 385 -4.72 -20.65 -20.24
N ARG A 386 -5.91 -20.34 -20.74
CA ARG A 386 -6.05 -19.44 -21.91
C ARG A 386 -5.53 -18.03 -21.66
N ALA A 387 -5.73 -17.50 -20.45
CA ALA A 387 -5.20 -16.19 -20.08
C ALA A 387 -3.66 -16.16 -20.12
N LEU A 388 -3.01 -17.20 -19.60
CA LEU A 388 -1.55 -17.33 -19.71
C LEU A 388 -1.06 -17.42 -21.18
N GLU A 389 -1.75 -18.21 -22.01
CA GLU A 389 -1.45 -18.32 -23.43
C GLU A 389 -1.61 -16.96 -24.13
N TYR A 390 -2.67 -16.22 -23.80
CA TYR A 390 -2.91 -14.88 -24.36
C TYR A 390 -1.74 -13.92 -24.03
N VAL A 391 -1.34 -13.84 -22.76
CA VAL A 391 -0.25 -12.95 -22.32
C VAL A 391 1.06 -13.35 -22.98
N ARG A 392 1.40 -14.66 -23.04
CA ARG A 392 2.62 -15.17 -23.71
C ARG A 392 2.62 -14.80 -25.19
N ALA A 393 1.50 -15.05 -25.90
CA ALA A 393 1.38 -14.70 -27.29
C ALA A 393 1.47 -13.18 -27.54
N TYR A 394 1.06 -12.35 -26.59
CA TYR A 394 1.27 -10.90 -26.64
C TYR A 394 2.77 -10.57 -26.50
N THR A 395 3.44 -11.11 -25.50
CA THR A 395 4.88 -10.88 -25.25
C THR A 395 5.74 -11.34 -26.44
N ASP A 396 5.48 -12.56 -26.96
CA ASP A 396 6.23 -13.09 -28.12
C ASP A 396 6.11 -12.21 -29.38
N ARG A 397 4.99 -11.50 -29.54
CA ARG A 397 4.79 -10.57 -30.67
C ARG A 397 5.52 -9.24 -30.46
N THR A 398 5.65 -8.79 -29.21
CA THR A 398 6.32 -7.52 -28.89
C THR A 398 7.83 -7.64 -28.79
N ASP A 399 8.33 -8.82 -28.36
CA ASP A 399 9.76 -9.12 -28.19
C ASP A 399 10.38 -9.79 -29.44
N GLY A 400 9.63 -9.92 -30.54
CA GLY A 400 10.09 -10.55 -31.78
C GLY A 400 11.33 -9.88 -32.41
N PRO A 401 12.11 -10.58 -33.27
CA PRO A 401 13.40 -10.10 -33.76
C PRO A 401 13.23 -8.94 -34.74
N GLY A 402 13.23 -7.72 -34.19
CA GLY A 402 13.08 -6.51 -35.04
C GLY A 402 13.03 -5.18 -34.27
N GLN A 403 13.86 -4.95 -33.26
CA GLN A 403 14.28 -3.60 -32.85
C GLN A 403 15.73 -3.57 -32.42
#